data_69b622076e0bb5b11a829529fc4d1b13
#
_entry.id   69b622076e0bb5b11a829529fc4d1b13
#
_cell.length_a   1.000
_cell.length_b   1.000
_cell.length_c   1.000
_cell.angle_alpha   90.00
_cell.angle_beta   90.00
_cell.angle_gamma   90.00
#
_symmetry.space_group_name_H-M   'P 1'
#
loop_
_entity.id
_entity.type
_entity.pdbx_description
1 polymer ?
#
loop_
_entity_poly.entity_id
_entity_poly.type
_entity_poly.pdbx_seq_one_letter_code
_entity_poly.pdbx_strand_id
1 'polypeptide(L)'
;VKAGGRHPSRAAVVDMAKDLIQMTMSDEPLELTVTDIRAWREWLSRYHDSSAGVWLVLAKQNTTRPTSLTYDQALDEALCHGWIDGRLRRRDEVTFCRRFTPRGRQSPWSARNVSIVTRLISEGRMHPAGMIEVERAKADGRWDTAYAGQAGIEVPADLAAALAAKPEAQAMFDILTSQNRYAVLYRIANAKRAETRARRITQFVEMLARGETIHPQKRALGS
;
A
#
# COMPACT_ATOMS: atom_id res chain seq x y z
N VAL A 1 -37.57 -0.46 40.03
CA VAL A 1 -37.55 -1.17 38.74
C VAL A 1 -36.11 -1.60 38.49
N LYS A 2 -35.81 -2.92 38.62
CA LYS A 2 -34.48 -3.52 38.41
C LYS A 2 -34.28 -3.77 36.91
N ALA A 3 -33.30 -3.13 36.32
CA ALA A 3 -32.83 -3.45 34.98
C ALA A 3 -31.97 -4.72 35.04
N GLY A 4 -32.49 -5.84 34.51
CA GLY A 4 -31.80 -7.10 34.39
C GLY A 4 -30.85 -7.07 33.17
N GLY A 5 -29.54 -6.95 33.39
CA GLY A 5 -28.55 -7.18 32.38
C GLY A 5 -28.52 -8.66 32.00
N ARG A 6 -28.85 -9.01 30.74
CA ARG A 6 -28.71 -10.38 30.24
C ARG A 6 -27.23 -10.60 29.89
N HIS A 7 -26.57 -11.44 30.67
CA HIS A 7 -25.28 -12.01 30.26
C HIS A 7 -25.48 -12.96 29.06
N PRO A 8 -24.58 -12.93 28.08
CA PRO A 8 -24.65 -13.88 26.97
C PRO A 8 -24.55 -15.32 27.49
N SER A 9 -25.35 -16.24 26.93
CA SER A 9 -25.36 -17.62 27.34
C SER A 9 -24.01 -18.32 27.05
N ARG A 10 -23.64 -19.31 27.87
CA ARG A 10 -22.43 -20.11 27.71
C ARG A 10 -22.28 -20.70 26.30
N ALA A 11 -23.40 -20.96 25.61
CA ALA A 11 -23.44 -21.42 24.21
C ALA A 11 -22.99 -20.34 23.22
N ALA A 12 -23.37 -19.07 23.41
CA ALA A 12 -22.94 -17.95 22.54
C ALA A 12 -21.44 -17.65 22.67
N VAL A 13 -20.86 -17.83 23.87
CA VAL A 13 -19.40 -17.66 24.10
C VAL A 13 -18.62 -18.81 23.45
N VAL A 14 -19.15 -20.04 23.46
CA VAL A 14 -18.53 -21.20 22.80
C VAL A 14 -18.61 -21.12 21.28
N ASP A 15 -19.69 -20.56 20.72
CA ASP A 15 -19.84 -20.35 19.27
C ASP A 15 -18.89 -19.26 18.77
N MET A 16 -18.77 -18.13 19.50
CA MET A 16 -17.75 -17.11 19.19
C MET A 16 -16.30 -17.64 19.30
N ALA A 17 -16.03 -18.56 20.23
CA ALA A 17 -14.72 -19.18 20.35
C ALA A 17 -14.45 -20.19 19.23
N LYS A 18 -15.47 -20.88 18.72
CA LYS A 18 -15.34 -21.77 17.54
C LYS A 18 -15.09 -20.98 16.27
N ASP A 19 -15.77 -19.86 16.07
CA ASP A 19 -15.51 -18.95 14.94
C ASP A 19 -14.09 -18.36 15.00
N LEU A 20 -13.58 -18.04 16.20
CA LEU A 20 -12.19 -17.60 16.36
C LEU A 20 -11.17 -18.75 16.08
N ILE A 21 -11.47 -19.99 16.43
CA ILE A 21 -10.60 -21.15 16.20
C ILE A 21 -10.65 -21.58 14.73
N GLN A 22 -11.79 -21.44 14.05
CA GLN A 22 -11.91 -21.66 12.59
C GLN A 22 -11.11 -20.63 11.77
N MET A 23 -10.86 -19.42 12.32
CA MET A 23 -10.04 -18.37 11.71
C MET A 23 -8.53 -18.67 11.68
N THR A 24 -8.04 -19.67 12.42
CA THR A 24 -6.60 -19.97 12.51
C THR A 24 -6.11 -21.06 11.54
N MET A 25 -6.98 -21.63 10.69
CA MET A 25 -6.66 -22.77 9.83
C MET A 25 -6.73 -22.50 8.32
N SER A 26 -6.94 -21.25 7.87
CA SER A 26 -6.78 -20.90 6.46
C SER A 26 -5.56 -19.98 6.28
N ASP A 27 -4.61 -20.40 5.46
CA ASP A 27 -3.42 -19.60 5.05
C ASP A 27 -3.79 -18.33 4.26
N GLU A 28 -5.07 -18.13 3.94
CA GLU A 28 -5.55 -16.91 3.31
C GLU A 28 -5.91 -15.84 4.35
N PRO A 29 -5.37 -14.62 4.17
CA PRO A 29 -5.69 -13.51 5.06
C PRO A 29 -7.19 -13.17 5.02
N LEU A 30 -7.80 -12.97 6.19
CA LEU A 30 -9.22 -12.65 6.39
C LEU A 30 -9.68 -11.51 5.47
N GLU A 31 -10.80 -11.74 4.75
CA GLU A 31 -11.54 -10.65 4.10
C GLU A 31 -12.41 -9.96 5.15
N LEU A 32 -12.14 -8.69 5.41
CA LEU A 32 -12.84 -7.88 6.40
C LEU A 32 -13.74 -6.86 5.71
N THR A 33 -15.02 -6.88 6.01
CA THR A 33 -15.98 -5.84 5.63
C THR A 33 -16.41 -5.09 6.88
N VAL A 34 -16.19 -3.77 6.89
CA VAL A 34 -16.68 -2.86 7.94
C VAL A 34 -17.61 -1.83 7.31
N THR A 35 -18.54 -1.27 8.07
CA THR A 35 -19.55 -0.36 7.51
C THR A 35 -18.98 0.99 7.08
N ASP A 36 -18.01 1.51 7.82
CA ASP A 36 -17.48 2.86 7.66
C ASP A 36 -16.10 3.04 8.35
N ILE A 37 -15.60 4.27 8.34
CA ILE A 37 -14.33 4.67 8.95
C ILE A 37 -14.29 4.43 10.47
N ARG A 38 -15.42 4.59 11.19
CA ARG A 38 -15.49 4.38 12.65
C ARG A 38 -15.29 2.91 12.98
N ALA A 39 -16.00 2.02 12.28
CA ALA A 39 -15.87 0.58 12.45
C ALA A 39 -14.46 0.09 12.11
N TRP A 40 -13.78 0.67 11.09
CA TRP A 40 -12.39 0.37 10.77
C TRP A 40 -11.43 0.82 11.88
N ARG A 41 -11.58 2.03 12.40
CA ARG A 41 -10.81 2.54 13.53
C ARG A 41 -10.97 1.67 14.78
N GLU A 42 -12.20 1.26 15.11
CA GLU A 42 -12.48 0.38 16.24
C GLU A 42 -11.83 -0.99 16.06
N TRP A 43 -11.85 -1.53 14.85
CA TRP A 43 -11.17 -2.78 14.52
C TRP A 43 -9.66 -2.65 14.72
N LEU A 44 -9.02 -1.62 14.16
CA LEU A 44 -7.61 -1.36 14.34
C LEU A 44 -7.24 -1.18 15.80
N SER A 45 -8.01 -0.42 16.56
CA SER A 45 -7.76 -0.21 18.00
C SER A 45 -7.73 -1.52 18.81
N ARG A 46 -8.45 -2.55 18.35
CA ARG A 46 -8.52 -3.85 19.03
C ARG A 46 -7.50 -4.87 18.52
N TYR A 47 -7.15 -4.80 17.25
CA TYR A 47 -6.47 -5.91 16.57
C TYR A 47 -5.17 -5.52 15.85
N HIS A 48 -4.73 -4.25 15.90
CA HIS A 48 -3.54 -3.81 15.17
C HIS A 48 -2.25 -4.50 15.59
N ASP A 49 -2.15 -4.97 16.83
CA ASP A 49 -0.99 -5.63 17.43
C ASP A 49 -1.02 -7.17 17.32
N SER A 50 -2.23 -7.75 17.14
CA SER A 50 -2.45 -9.19 17.11
C SER A 50 -2.73 -9.75 15.72
N SER A 51 -3.20 -8.94 14.77
CA SER A 51 -3.51 -9.37 13.41
C SER A 51 -2.29 -9.28 12.47
N ALA A 52 -2.04 -10.34 11.71
CA ALA A 52 -1.04 -10.35 10.64
C ALA A 52 -1.47 -9.56 9.38
N GLY A 53 -2.69 -9.04 9.37
CA GLY A 53 -3.25 -8.21 8.32
C GLY A 53 -4.54 -8.77 7.71
N VAL A 54 -5.24 -7.93 6.93
CA VAL A 54 -6.56 -8.21 6.36
C VAL A 54 -6.66 -7.82 4.89
N TRP A 55 -7.57 -8.45 4.15
CA TRP A 55 -8.11 -7.93 2.91
C TRP A 55 -9.32 -7.05 3.24
N LEU A 56 -9.12 -5.74 3.32
CA LEU A 56 -10.17 -4.80 3.66
C LEU A 56 -11.03 -4.48 2.45
N VAL A 57 -12.35 -4.63 2.58
CA VAL A 57 -13.32 -4.26 1.55
C VAL A 57 -13.54 -2.75 1.58
N LEU A 58 -13.37 -2.11 0.43
CA LEU A 58 -13.43 -0.67 0.25
C LEU A 58 -14.49 -0.29 -0.80
N ALA A 59 -15.14 0.84 -0.56
CA ALA A 59 -16.13 1.41 -1.45
C ALA A 59 -15.47 2.01 -2.72
N LYS A 60 -16.04 1.73 -3.89
CA LYS A 60 -15.81 2.53 -5.09
C LYS A 60 -16.57 3.86 -4.99
N GLN A 61 -16.32 4.77 -5.93
CA GLN A 61 -17.00 6.07 -5.96
C GLN A 61 -18.53 5.90 -5.91
N ASN A 62 -19.20 6.72 -5.11
CA ASN A 62 -20.64 6.74 -4.91
C ASN A 62 -21.24 5.47 -4.29
N THR A 63 -20.43 4.61 -3.66
CA THR A 63 -20.89 3.40 -2.97
C THR A 63 -21.02 3.68 -1.47
N THR A 64 -22.14 3.21 -0.89
CA THR A 64 -22.40 3.31 0.55
C THR A 64 -22.70 1.95 1.19
N ARG A 65 -22.95 0.92 0.40
CA ARG A 65 -23.20 -0.45 0.86
C ARG A 65 -22.42 -1.46 -0.01
N PRO A 66 -21.85 -2.52 0.57
CA PRO A 66 -21.89 -2.94 1.98
C PRO A 66 -21.02 -2.09 2.91
N THR A 67 -20.21 -1.18 2.37
CA THR A 67 -19.35 -0.24 3.11
C THR A 67 -19.37 1.14 2.45
N SER A 68 -19.21 2.18 3.25
CA SER A 68 -18.91 3.54 2.77
C SER A 68 -17.43 3.92 2.93
N LEU A 69 -16.60 2.99 3.45
CA LEU A 69 -15.19 3.23 3.72
C LEU A 69 -14.40 3.38 2.42
N THR A 70 -13.86 4.58 2.18
CA THR A 70 -13.01 4.85 1.02
C THR A 70 -11.56 4.44 1.29
N TYR A 71 -10.77 4.33 0.20
CA TYR A 71 -9.35 4.00 0.31
C TYR A 71 -8.56 5.03 1.13
N ASP A 72 -8.77 6.32 0.90
CA ASP A 72 -8.04 7.37 1.60
C ASP A 72 -8.35 7.39 3.10
N GLN A 73 -9.61 7.21 3.47
CA GLN A 73 -10.02 7.06 4.86
C GLN A 73 -9.39 5.82 5.52
N ALA A 74 -9.38 4.70 4.81
CA ALA A 74 -8.79 3.45 5.31
C ALA A 74 -7.29 3.57 5.50
N LEU A 75 -6.59 4.25 4.58
CA LEU A 75 -5.16 4.48 4.66
C LEU A 75 -4.80 5.41 5.83
N ASP A 76 -5.54 6.50 6.03
CA ASP A 76 -5.34 7.41 7.15
C ASP A 76 -5.38 6.66 8.49
N GLU A 77 -6.43 5.88 8.74
CA GLU A 77 -6.58 5.11 9.99
C GLU A 77 -5.52 4.02 10.13
N ALA A 78 -5.17 3.34 9.04
CA ALA A 78 -4.10 2.34 9.04
C ALA A 78 -2.76 2.96 9.43
N LEU A 79 -2.38 4.08 8.82
CA LEU A 79 -1.14 4.80 9.13
C LEU A 79 -1.11 5.29 10.58
N CYS A 80 -2.26 5.74 11.12
CA CYS A 80 -2.37 6.11 12.53
C CYS A 80 -1.96 4.96 13.47
N HIS A 81 -2.22 3.71 13.11
CA HIS A 81 -1.94 2.52 13.91
C HIS A 81 -0.65 1.78 13.49
N GLY A 82 0.20 2.38 12.63
CA GLY A 82 1.45 1.76 12.18
C GLY A 82 1.25 0.65 11.14
N TRP A 83 0.13 0.66 10.44
CA TRP A 83 -0.19 -0.23 9.35
C TRP A 83 0.08 0.42 7.99
N ILE A 84 0.17 -0.40 6.95
CA ILE A 84 0.41 0.04 5.57
C ILE A 84 -0.49 -0.74 4.61
N ASP A 85 -0.86 -0.10 3.51
CA ASP A 85 -1.54 -0.74 2.40
C ASP A 85 -0.59 -1.54 1.52
N GLY A 86 -1.12 -2.59 0.89
CA GLY A 86 -0.40 -3.47 -0.02
C GLY A 86 -1.13 -3.68 -1.34
N ARG A 87 -1.27 -4.93 -1.76
CA ARG A 87 -1.89 -5.31 -3.04
C ARG A 87 -3.37 -4.95 -3.11
N LEU A 88 -3.82 -4.63 -4.31
CA LEU A 88 -5.24 -4.46 -4.67
C LEU A 88 -5.76 -5.77 -5.27
N ARG A 89 -6.99 -6.15 -4.94
CA ARG A 89 -7.74 -7.26 -5.53
C ARG A 89 -9.12 -6.77 -5.98
N ARG A 90 -9.51 -7.10 -7.21
CA ARG A 90 -10.89 -6.84 -7.66
C ARG A 90 -11.85 -7.71 -6.84
N ARG A 91 -13.04 -7.17 -6.54
CA ARG A 91 -14.07 -7.88 -5.82
C ARG A 91 -15.37 -7.94 -6.64
N ASP A 92 -16.08 -6.83 -6.78
CA ASP A 92 -17.34 -6.73 -7.50
C ASP A 92 -17.50 -5.35 -8.17
N GLU A 93 -18.71 -5.03 -8.64
CA GLU A 93 -19.00 -3.79 -9.36
C GLU A 93 -18.89 -2.54 -8.47
N VAL A 94 -19.18 -2.65 -7.19
CA VAL A 94 -19.29 -1.51 -6.25
C VAL A 94 -18.17 -1.45 -5.22
N THR A 95 -17.41 -2.55 -5.05
CA THR A 95 -16.30 -2.64 -4.07
C THR A 95 -15.04 -3.24 -4.67
N PHE A 96 -13.93 -3.07 -3.95
CA PHE A 96 -12.64 -3.73 -4.19
C PHE A 96 -11.98 -4.06 -2.86
N CYS A 97 -11.00 -4.95 -2.85
CA CYS A 97 -10.24 -5.26 -1.64
C CYS A 97 -8.84 -4.67 -1.72
N ARG A 98 -8.35 -4.19 -0.59
CA ARG A 98 -6.96 -3.77 -0.41
C ARG A 98 -6.34 -4.52 0.76
N ARG A 99 -5.16 -5.05 0.57
CA ARG A 99 -4.41 -5.68 1.65
C ARG A 99 -3.90 -4.60 2.60
N PHE A 100 -4.19 -4.71 3.89
CA PHE A 100 -3.59 -3.92 4.96
C PHE A 100 -2.83 -4.83 5.91
N THR A 101 -1.65 -4.41 6.33
CA THR A 101 -0.77 -5.19 7.24
C THR A 101 -0.05 -4.25 8.21
N PRO A 102 0.39 -4.75 9.37
CA PRO A 102 1.38 -4.04 10.16
C PRO A 102 2.59 -3.67 9.29
N ARG A 103 3.14 -2.49 9.49
CA ARG A 103 4.34 -2.04 8.78
C ARG A 103 5.54 -2.89 9.19
N GLY A 104 6.21 -3.50 8.23
CA GLY A 104 7.44 -4.24 8.48
C GLY A 104 8.58 -3.31 8.91
N ARG A 105 9.49 -3.82 9.73
CA ARG A 105 10.62 -3.03 10.30
C ARG A 105 11.49 -2.33 9.25
N GLN A 106 11.60 -2.90 8.04
CA GLN A 106 12.38 -2.34 6.92
C GLN A 106 11.50 -1.79 5.80
N SER A 107 10.19 -1.67 5.99
CA SER A 107 9.30 -1.14 4.96
C SER A 107 9.70 0.28 4.59
N PRO A 108 9.92 0.57 3.28
CA PRO A 108 10.26 1.92 2.85
C PRO A 108 9.06 2.85 3.05
N TRP A 109 9.33 4.14 3.21
CA TRP A 109 8.32 5.19 3.26
C TRP A 109 8.19 5.84 1.88
N SER A 110 6.96 6.08 1.44
CA SER A 110 6.72 6.94 0.28
C SER A 110 6.54 8.38 0.72
N ALA A 111 6.91 9.35 -0.11
CA ALA A 111 6.69 10.76 0.15
C ALA A 111 5.20 11.06 0.41
N ARG A 112 4.28 10.36 -0.29
CA ARG A 112 2.84 10.45 -0.02
C ARG A 112 2.50 10.05 1.42
N ASN A 113 3.00 8.90 1.89
CA ASN A 113 2.68 8.44 3.25
C ASN A 113 3.36 9.32 4.31
N VAL A 114 4.55 9.86 4.04
CA VAL A 114 5.20 10.88 4.89
C VAL A 114 4.31 12.12 5.01
N SER A 115 3.82 12.65 3.89
CA SER A 115 2.92 13.82 3.88
C SER A 115 1.61 13.56 4.64
N ILE A 116 0.98 12.38 4.42
CA ILE A 116 -0.24 12.00 5.15
C ILE A 116 0.03 11.93 6.65
N VAL A 117 1.07 11.24 7.07
CA VAL A 117 1.41 11.08 8.50
C VAL A 117 1.79 12.40 9.14
N THR A 118 2.51 13.29 8.45
CA THR A 118 2.81 14.64 8.94
C THR A 118 1.52 15.42 9.25
N ARG A 119 0.53 15.35 8.36
CA ARG A 119 -0.80 15.92 8.59
C ARG A 119 -1.50 15.26 9.79
N LEU A 120 -1.51 13.92 9.87
CA LEU A 120 -2.15 13.19 10.97
C LEU A 120 -1.51 13.50 12.34
N ILE A 121 -0.20 13.73 12.38
CA ILE A 121 0.51 14.20 13.59
C ILE A 121 0.01 15.59 13.99
N SER A 122 -0.07 16.53 13.04
CA SER A 122 -0.55 17.90 13.32
C SER A 122 -2.01 17.95 13.77
N GLU A 123 -2.83 16.97 13.32
CA GLU A 123 -4.21 16.79 13.75
C GLU A 123 -4.36 16.07 15.10
N GLY A 124 -3.27 15.59 15.73
CA GLY A 124 -3.30 14.83 16.97
C GLY A 124 -3.97 13.45 16.87
N ARG A 125 -4.03 12.86 15.67
CA ARG A 125 -4.76 11.62 15.38
C ARG A 125 -3.94 10.35 15.55
N MET A 126 -2.62 10.47 15.68
CA MET A 126 -1.74 9.30 15.68
C MET A 126 -1.90 8.46 16.95
N HIS A 127 -2.04 7.16 16.78
CA HIS A 127 -1.94 6.17 17.85
C HIS A 127 -0.45 5.96 18.24
N PRO A 128 -0.13 5.60 19.49
CA PRO A 128 1.25 5.31 19.93
C PRO A 128 1.97 4.31 19.04
N ALA A 129 1.30 3.25 18.58
CA ALA A 129 1.86 2.26 17.65
C ALA A 129 2.32 2.88 16.33
N GLY A 130 1.55 3.83 15.77
CA GLY A 130 1.93 4.56 14.56
C GLY A 130 3.13 5.48 14.80
N MET A 131 3.19 6.16 15.95
CA MET A 131 4.32 7.02 16.29
C MET A 131 5.63 6.23 16.44
N ILE A 132 5.58 5.01 16.99
CA ILE A 132 6.76 4.12 17.08
C ILE A 132 7.34 3.86 15.67
N GLU A 133 6.51 3.61 14.66
CA GLU A 133 6.98 3.37 13.29
C GLU A 133 7.57 4.65 12.65
N VAL A 134 7.01 5.83 12.97
CA VAL A 134 7.54 7.13 12.52
C VAL A 134 8.92 7.38 13.12
N GLU A 135 9.06 7.26 14.43
CA GLU A 135 10.33 7.51 15.13
C GLU A 135 11.42 6.51 14.70
N ARG A 136 11.05 5.24 14.48
CA ARG A 136 11.96 4.25 13.91
C ARG A 136 12.44 4.65 12.51
N ALA A 137 11.54 5.13 11.66
CA ALA A 137 11.88 5.54 10.29
C ALA A 137 12.76 6.80 10.27
N LYS A 138 12.57 7.74 11.20
CA LYS A 138 13.44 8.91 11.37
C LYS A 138 14.82 8.50 11.86
N ALA A 139 14.89 7.62 12.86
CA ALA A 139 16.14 7.17 13.45
C ALA A 139 17.05 6.42 12.44
N ASP A 140 16.48 5.68 11.49
CA ASP A 140 17.25 4.92 10.49
C ASP A 140 17.31 5.62 9.10
N GLY A 141 16.84 6.87 8.98
CA GLY A 141 16.90 7.71 7.78
C GLY A 141 15.90 7.36 6.67
N ARG A 142 15.02 6.37 6.86
CA ARG A 142 13.98 6.01 5.87
C ARG A 142 12.93 7.09 5.70
N TRP A 143 12.70 7.91 6.71
CA TRP A 143 11.79 9.04 6.66
C TRP A 143 12.29 10.12 5.68
N ASP A 144 13.55 10.53 5.79
CA ASP A 144 14.15 11.58 4.96
C ASP A 144 14.43 11.10 3.52
N THR A 145 14.67 9.79 3.36
CA THR A 145 14.88 9.16 2.05
C THR A 145 13.59 8.61 1.44
N ALA A 146 12.43 9.12 1.90
CA ALA A 146 11.13 8.69 1.40
C ALA A 146 11.05 8.82 -0.13
N TYR A 147 10.74 7.70 -0.79
CA TYR A 147 10.73 7.66 -2.25
C TYR A 147 9.55 8.46 -2.83
N ALA A 148 9.79 9.19 -3.91
CA ALA A 148 8.74 9.83 -4.69
C ALA A 148 7.77 8.77 -5.23
N GLY A 149 6.46 8.99 -5.05
CA GLY A 149 5.41 8.12 -5.62
C GLY A 149 5.42 8.16 -7.14
N GLN A 150 4.52 7.39 -7.79
CA GLN A 150 4.44 7.27 -9.26
C GLN A 150 4.39 8.61 -10.00
N ALA A 151 3.80 9.65 -9.41
CA ALA A 151 3.64 10.98 -10.02
C ALA A 151 4.85 11.91 -9.84
N GLY A 152 5.79 11.60 -8.92
CA GLY A 152 6.87 12.52 -8.54
C GLY A 152 8.29 12.00 -8.82
N ILE A 153 8.44 10.84 -9.46
CA ILE A 153 9.76 10.32 -9.82
C ILE A 153 10.26 11.03 -11.10
N GLU A 154 11.28 11.86 -10.95
CA GLU A 154 11.99 12.47 -12.08
C GLU A 154 12.86 11.44 -12.80
N VAL A 155 13.07 11.66 -14.11
CA VAL A 155 14.00 10.85 -14.90
C VAL A 155 15.42 11.30 -14.57
N PRO A 156 16.26 10.44 -13.99
CA PRO A 156 17.62 10.81 -13.64
C PRO A 156 18.45 11.13 -14.90
N ALA A 157 19.39 12.06 -14.79
CA ALA A 157 20.20 12.54 -15.91
C ALA A 157 20.97 11.44 -16.64
N ASP A 158 21.50 10.45 -15.91
CA ASP A 158 22.20 9.30 -16.46
C ASP A 158 21.28 8.37 -17.29
N LEU A 159 20.03 8.15 -16.84
CA LEU A 159 19.04 7.43 -17.63
C LEU A 159 18.59 8.25 -18.84
N ALA A 160 18.33 9.56 -18.66
CA ALA A 160 17.94 10.43 -19.76
C ALA A 160 18.98 10.43 -20.89
N ALA A 161 20.28 10.55 -20.54
CA ALA A 161 21.38 10.46 -21.51
C ALA A 161 21.43 9.11 -22.23
N ALA A 162 21.25 8.00 -21.50
CA ALA A 162 21.25 6.66 -22.09
C ALA A 162 20.05 6.41 -23.02
N LEU A 163 18.86 6.95 -22.69
CA LEU A 163 17.67 6.89 -23.56
C LEU A 163 17.87 7.74 -24.82
N ALA A 164 18.39 8.96 -24.68
CA ALA A 164 18.67 9.85 -25.82
C ALA A 164 19.68 9.26 -26.81
N ALA A 165 20.62 8.45 -26.32
CA ALA A 165 21.60 7.73 -27.19
C ALA A 165 20.95 6.55 -27.95
N LYS A 166 19.70 6.15 -27.68
CA LYS A 166 19.01 5.01 -28.30
C LYS A 166 17.55 5.35 -28.60
N PRO A 167 17.26 5.93 -29.81
CA PRO A 167 15.96 6.47 -30.17
C PRO A 167 14.79 5.50 -29.98
N GLU A 168 14.98 4.21 -30.26
CA GLU A 168 13.95 3.16 -30.10
C GLU A 168 13.57 2.99 -28.61
N ALA A 169 14.56 3.05 -27.72
CA ALA A 169 14.34 2.97 -26.29
C ALA A 169 13.63 4.22 -25.76
N GLN A 170 13.99 5.40 -26.26
CA GLN A 170 13.35 6.67 -25.91
C GLN A 170 11.87 6.64 -26.32
N ALA A 171 11.57 6.28 -27.58
CA ALA A 171 10.21 6.18 -28.08
C ALA A 171 9.34 5.22 -27.25
N MET A 172 9.91 4.07 -26.87
CA MET A 172 9.21 3.10 -26.02
C MET A 172 9.02 3.64 -24.59
N PHE A 173 9.99 4.35 -24.02
CA PHE A 173 9.91 4.98 -22.71
C PHE A 173 8.80 6.04 -22.64
N ASP A 174 8.60 6.81 -23.71
CA ASP A 174 7.59 7.88 -23.78
C ASP A 174 6.16 7.34 -23.78
N ILE A 175 5.94 6.15 -24.33
CA ILE A 175 4.61 5.49 -24.34
C ILE A 175 4.37 4.54 -23.16
N LEU A 176 5.32 4.44 -22.23
CA LEU A 176 5.13 3.60 -21.03
C LEU A 176 3.91 4.05 -20.22
N THR A 177 3.16 3.06 -19.74
CA THR A 177 2.16 3.33 -18.69
C THR A 177 2.85 3.86 -17.43
N SER A 178 2.13 4.65 -16.63
CA SER A 178 2.64 5.15 -15.35
C SER A 178 3.22 4.04 -14.47
N GLN A 179 2.63 2.85 -14.50
CA GLN A 179 3.11 1.68 -13.77
C GLN A 179 4.48 1.21 -14.28
N ASN A 180 4.66 1.08 -15.59
CA ASN A 180 5.91 0.66 -16.20
C ASN A 180 7.00 1.72 -16.03
N ARG A 181 6.67 2.99 -16.27
CA ARG A 181 7.58 4.12 -16.07
C ARG A 181 8.09 4.15 -14.62
N TYR A 182 7.19 4.07 -13.65
CA TYR A 182 7.54 3.98 -12.25
C TYR A 182 8.42 2.76 -11.94
N ALA A 183 8.08 1.59 -12.47
CA ALA A 183 8.84 0.37 -12.21
C ALA A 183 10.30 0.45 -12.69
N VAL A 184 10.57 1.13 -13.82
CA VAL A 184 11.91 1.40 -14.31
C VAL A 184 12.64 2.39 -13.38
N LEU A 185 12.04 3.56 -13.17
CA LEU A 185 12.64 4.65 -12.39
C LEU A 185 12.93 4.23 -10.94
N TYR A 186 11.98 3.56 -10.29
CA TYR A 186 12.12 3.06 -8.94
C TYR A 186 13.28 2.07 -8.78
N ARG A 187 13.42 1.13 -9.72
CA ARG A 187 14.52 0.15 -9.66
C ARG A 187 15.89 0.81 -9.85
N ILE A 188 15.99 1.84 -10.69
CA ILE A 188 17.22 2.61 -10.89
C ILE A 188 17.54 3.44 -9.65
N ALA A 189 16.56 4.18 -9.11
CA ALA A 189 16.71 5.01 -7.92
C ALA A 189 17.18 4.22 -6.69
N ASN A 190 16.67 2.97 -6.53
CA ASN A 190 17.03 2.10 -5.39
C ASN A 190 18.34 1.31 -5.62
N ALA A 191 19.11 1.57 -6.66
CA ALA A 191 20.43 0.97 -6.83
C ALA A 191 21.47 1.72 -5.98
N LYS A 192 21.84 1.14 -4.84
CA LYS A 192 22.80 1.76 -3.88
C LYS A 192 24.25 1.80 -4.40
N ARG A 193 24.66 0.86 -5.28
CA ARG A 193 26.00 0.77 -5.85
C ARG A 193 25.99 1.31 -7.28
N ALA A 194 26.99 2.14 -7.64
CA ALA A 194 27.12 2.75 -8.96
C ALA A 194 27.11 1.71 -10.09
N GLU A 195 27.85 0.61 -9.94
CA GLU A 195 27.88 -0.49 -10.91
C GLU A 195 26.51 -1.14 -11.12
N THR A 196 25.77 -1.38 -10.02
CA THR A 196 24.42 -1.93 -10.08
C THR A 196 23.47 -0.96 -10.80
N ARG A 197 23.62 0.35 -10.55
CA ARG A 197 22.84 1.39 -11.19
C ARG A 197 23.13 1.44 -12.70
N ALA A 198 24.38 1.50 -13.10
CA ALA A 198 24.79 1.51 -14.51
C ALA A 198 24.26 0.27 -15.25
N ARG A 199 24.45 -0.93 -14.67
CA ARG A 199 23.94 -2.18 -15.24
C ARG A 199 22.41 -2.15 -15.42
N ARG A 200 21.65 -1.63 -14.45
CA ARG A 200 20.20 -1.52 -14.56
C ARG A 200 19.78 -0.56 -15.65
N ILE A 201 20.46 0.57 -15.79
CA ILE A 201 20.21 1.53 -16.88
C ILE A 201 20.39 0.83 -18.23
N THR A 202 21.53 0.17 -18.46
CA THR A 202 21.80 -0.58 -19.69
C THR A 202 20.71 -1.62 -19.95
N GLN A 203 20.38 -2.46 -18.96
CA GLN A 203 19.34 -3.50 -19.09
C GLN A 203 17.97 -2.94 -19.46
N PHE A 204 17.55 -1.83 -18.84
CA PHE A 204 16.25 -1.22 -19.16
C PHE A 204 16.24 -0.54 -20.52
N VAL A 205 17.31 0.15 -20.91
CA VAL A 205 17.42 0.75 -22.25
C VAL A 205 17.38 -0.33 -23.32
N GLU A 206 18.10 -1.44 -23.15
CA GLU A 206 18.06 -2.56 -24.09
C GLU A 206 16.67 -3.24 -24.15
N MET A 207 16.03 -3.47 -23.00
CA MET A 207 14.68 -4.01 -22.92
C MET A 207 13.68 -3.12 -23.68
N LEU A 208 13.73 -1.82 -23.44
CA LEU A 208 12.84 -0.84 -24.09
C LEU A 208 13.10 -0.75 -25.59
N ALA A 209 14.36 -0.82 -26.04
CA ALA A 209 14.70 -0.82 -27.45
C ALA A 209 14.14 -2.03 -28.21
N ARG A 210 13.92 -3.15 -27.52
CA ARG A 210 13.22 -4.32 -28.08
C ARG A 210 11.69 -4.24 -27.99
N GLY A 211 11.13 -3.10 -27.50
CA GLY A 211 9.69 -2.94 -27.31
C GLY A 211 9.13 -3.71 -26.12
N GLU A 212 9.98 -4.22 -25.25
CA GLU A 212 9.58 -5.01 -24.08
C GLU A 212 9.28 -4.12 -22.86
N THR A 213 8.41 -4.59 -21.97
CA THR A 213 8.00 -3.88 -20.74
C THR A 213 8.02 -4.80 -19.52
N ILE A 214 8.17 -4.23 -18.32
CA ILE A 214 8.19 -4.98 -17.04
C ILE A 214 6.81 -5.59 -16.74
N HIS A 215 5.74 -4.85 -17.02
CA HIS A 215 4.35 -5.28 -16.84
C HIS A 215 3.62 -5.21 -18.17
N PRO A 216 2.67 -6.11 -18.47
CA PRO A 216 1.89 -6.04 -19.69
C PRO A 216 1.23 -4.66 -19.87
N GLN A 217 1.32 -4.11 -21.07
CA GLN A 217 0.61 -2.88 -21.47
C GLN A 217 0.03 -3.02 -22.87
N LYS A 218 -1.05 -2.26 -23.14
CA LYS A 218 -1.71 -2.27 -24.47
C LYS A 218 -1.01 -1.39 -25.50
N ARG A 219 -0.25 -0.37 -25.04
CA ARG A 219 0.48 0.54 -25.95
C ARG A 219 1.75 -0.14 -26.42
N ALA A 220 1.93 -0.24 -27.76
CA ALA A 220 3.14 -0.72 -28.42
C ALA A 220 3.61 0.32 -29.47
N LEU A 221 4.89 0.27 -29.84
CA LEU A 221 5.42 1.06 -30.95
C LEU A 221 4.79 0.53 -32.24
N GLY A 222 4.14 1.38 -33.00
CA GLY A 222 3.57 1.03 -34.32
C GLY A 222 2.12 0.53 -34.32
N SER A 223 1.34 0.74 -33.24
CA SER A 223 -0.12 0.53 -33.23
C SER A 223 -0.88 1.84 -33.38
#